data_892c4af91177080a2f256e86a3ece178
#
_entry.id   892c4af91177080a2f256e86a3ece178
#
_cell.length_a   1.000
_cell.length_b   1.000
_cell.length_c   1.000
_cell.angle_alpha   90.00
_cell.angle_beta   90.00
_cell.angle_gamma   90.00
#
_symmetry.space_group_name_H-M   'P 1'
#
loop_
_entity.id
_entity.type
_entity.pdbx_description
1 polymer ?
#
loop_
_entity_poly.entity_id
_entity_poly.type
_entity_poly.pdbx_seq_one_letter_code
_entity_poly.pdbx_strand_id
1 'polypeptide(L)'
;MQDKQPMALGRVVATERKPNTPHEFHFWTALDSPVGIGTIVRVDGDQAVNGQLPRIYGIVVEGFSYTDLQTPLHDVLGHDGTPGGASLAATKRAEIRLYSAAVLRQLPEEPLQPVPMGEVFLADDQDVAIALRMDGYLREDARTGIPVGVYRAGGTDAPIYLDADFLLGPEAAHLNITGVSGLATKTSAIE
;
A
#
# COMPACT_ATOMS: atom_id res chain seq x y z
N MET A 1 -19.00 -14.68 16.77
CA MET A 1 -18.34 -14.39 15.47
C MET A 1 -16.89 -14.79 15.66
N GLN A 2 -16.40 -15.80 14.94
CA GLN A 2 -14.99 -16.17 14.99
C GLN A 2 -14.21 -15.03 14.33
N ASP A 3 -13.32 -14.39 15.08
CA ASP A 3 -12.30 -13.47 14.55
C ASP A 3 -11.48 -14.25 13.53
N LYS A 4 -11.75 -14.00 12.26
CA LYS A 4 -10.96 -14.55 11.17
C LYS A 4 -9.65 -13.78 11.22
N GLN A 5 -8.59 -14.39 11.75
CA GLN A 5 -7.26 -13.78 11.68
C GLN A 5 -7.00 -13.35 10.23
N PRO A 6 -6.57 -12.11 9.99
CA PRO A 6 -6.28 -11.64 8.65
C PRO A 6 -5.22 -12.54 8.02
N MET A 7 -5.48 -13.04 6.83
CA MET A 7 -4.53 -13.89 6.11
C MET A 7 -3.42 -13.00 5.54
N ALA A 8 -2.17 -13.37 5.81
CA ALA A 8 -1.03 -12.68 5.22
C ALA A 8 -1.06 -12.80 3.68
N LEU A 9 -0.89 -11.68 3.00
CA LEU A 9 -0.81 -11.60 1.54
C LEU A 9 0.57 -11.96 1.01
N GLY A 10 1.61 -11.74 1.83
CA GLY A 10 2.99 -11.92 1.45
C GLY A 10 3.95 -11.58 2.58
N ARG A 11 5.20 -11.33 2.26
CA ARG A 11 6.27 -11.01 3.22
C ARG A 11 7.14 -9.86 2.75
N VAL A 12 7.56 -9.04 3.70
CA VAL A 12 8.61 -8.05 3.51
C VAL A 12 9.93 -8.73 3.14
N VAL A 13 10.63 -8.16 2.16
CA VAL A 13 11.92 -8.64 1.68
C VAL A 13 12.89 -7.47 1.54
N ALA A 14 14.17 -7.72 1.82
CA ALA A 14 15.23 -6.76 1.60
C ALA A 14 16.51 -7.47 1.17
N THR A 15 17.36 -6.76 0.45
CA THR A 15 18.69 -7.20 0.06
C THR A 15 19.69 -6.07 0.28
N GLU A 16 20.99 -6.36 0.26
CA GLU A 16 22.01 -5.30 0.31
C GLU A 16 21.86 -4.23 -0.78
N ARG A 17 21.39 -4.62 -1.96
CA ARG A 17 21.19 -3.71 -3.10
C ARG A 17 19.87 -2.96 -3.07
N LYS A 18 18.88 -3.51 -2.35
CA LYS A 18 17.55 -2.92 -2.14
C LYS A 18 17.16 -3.11 -0.67
N PRO A 19 17.74 -2.32 0.24
CA PRO A 19 17.40 -2.36 1.65
C PRO A 19 16.04 -1.69 1.88
N ASN A 20 15.33 -2.12 2.90
CA ASN A 20 14.20 -1.37 3.42
C ASN A 20 14.70 -0.14 4.18
N THR A 21 13.96 0.95 4.09
CA THR A 21 14.25 2.23 4.75
C THR A 21 13.07 2.63 5.65
N PRO A 22 13.14 3.72 6.41
CA PRO A 22 11.97 4.25 7.10
C PRO A 22 10.87 4.78 6.17
N HIS A 23 11.17 4.97 4.88
CA HIS A 23 10.28 5.61 3.91
C HIS A 23 9.77 4.67 2.81
N GLU A 24 10.45 3.54 2.62
CA GLU A 24 10.14 2.58 1.55
C GLU A 24 10.51 1.16 1.98
N PHE A 25 9.68 0.21 1.56
CA PHE A 25 9.96 -1.21 1.75
C PHE A 25 9.51 -2.03 0.54
N HIS A 26 10.05 -3.24 0.45
CA HIS A 26 9.73 -4.18 -0.60
C HIS A 26 9.09 -5.44 -0.02
N PHE A 27 8.16 -6.03 -0.76
CA PHE A 27 7.51 -7.28 -0.35
C PHE A 27 7.07 -8.09 -1.57
N TRP A 28 7.02 -9.39 -1.40
CA TRP A 28 6.45 -10.30 -2.39
C TRP A 28 5.09 -10.80 -1.94
N THR A 29 4.24 -11.18 -2.90
CA THR A 29 2.92 -11.77 -2.63
C THR A 29 2.69 -13.05 -3.39
N ALA A 30 1.66 -13.82 -2.99
CA ALA A 30 1.10 -14.87 -3.82
C ALA A 30 0.54 -14.28 -5.14
N LEU A 31 0.46 -15.11 -6.18
CA LEU A 31 0.04 -14.66 -7.53
C LEU A 31 -1.42 -14.23 -7.61
N ASP A 32 -2.28 -14.78 -6.76
CA ASP A 32 -3.72 -14.48 -6.66
C ASP A 32 -4.03 -13.33 -5.71
N SER A 33 -3.01 -12.65 -5.19
CA SER A 33 -3.15 -11.51 -4.30
C SER A 33 -3.87 -10.33 -5.00
N PRO A 34 -4.80 -9.64 -4.32
CA PRO A 34 -5.50 -8.47 -4.87
C PRO A 34 -4.65 -7.18 -4.84
N VAL A 35 -3.36 -7.29 -4.52
CA VAL A 35 -2.44 -6.14 -4.41
C VAL A 35 -2.14 -5.55 -5.78
N GLY A 36 -2.26 -4.23 -5.88
CA GLY A 36 -1.89 -3.42 -7.03
C GLY A 36 -1.40 -2.03 -6.61
N ILE A 37 -1.03 -1.21 -7.58
CA ILE A 37 -0.62 0.19 -7.32
C ILE A 37 -1.76 0.95 -6.65
N GLY A 38 -1.45 1.70 -5.59
CA GLY A 38 -2.42 2.43 -4.78
C GLY A 38 -3.03 1.60 -3.64
N THR A 39 -2.79 0.28 -3.57
CA THR A 39 -3.24 -0.53 -2.43
C THR A 39 -2.49 -0.15 -1.17
N ILE A 40 -3.21 0.10 -0.07
CA ILE A 40 -2.63 0.28 1.25
C ILE A 40 -2.45 -1.09 1.89
N VAL A 41 -1.27 -1.33 2.42
CA VAL A 41 -0.87 -2.56 3.10
C VAL A 41 -0.36 -2.26 4.50
N ARG A 42 -0.47 -3.25 5.38
CA ARG A 42 0.02 -3.20 6.76
C ARG A 42 1.11 -4.25 6.96
N VAL A 43 2.16 -3.85 7.66
CA VAL A 43 3.20 -4.75 8.18
C VAL A 43 3.16 -4.71 9.70
N ASP A 44 3.04 -5.86 10.33
CA ASP A 44 3.13 -6.00 11.77
C ASP A 44 4.54 -6.50 12.13
N GLY A 45 5.28 -5.72 12.93
CA GLY A 45 6.60 -6.13 13.41
C GLY A 45 6.51 -7.15 14.54
N ASP A 46 7.50 -8.00 14.64
CA ASP A 46 7.62 -9.06 15.64
C ASP A 46 8.44 -8.66 16.88
N GLN A 47 9.19 -7.56 16.80
CA GLN A 47 10.02 -7.04 17.89
C GLN A 47 9.45 -5.75 18.43
N ALA A 48 9.26 -5.69 19.75
CA ALA A 48 8.74 -4.49 20.39
C ALA A 48 9.74 -3.34 20.37
N VAL A 49 9.26 -2.16 19.99
CA VAL A 49 9.97 -0.87 20.08
C VAL A 49 9.31 -0.06 21.20
N ASN A 50 10.07 0.30 22.22
CA ASN A 50 9.55 0.99 23.42
C ASN A 50 8.35 0.26 24.07
N GLY A 51 8.37 -1.09 24.05
CA GLY A 51 7.31 -1.92 24.65
C GLY A 51 6.05 -2.09 23.79
N GLN A 52 6.04 -1.57 22.57
CA GLN A 52 4.94 -1.71 21.61
C GLN A 52 5.41 -2.44 20.36
N LEU A 53 4.59 -3.33 19.81
CA LEU A 53 4.86 -3.93 18.52
C LEU A 53 4.64 -2.88 17.43
N PRO A 54 5.64 -2.66 16.54
CA PRO A 54 5.50 -1.68 15.49
C PRO A 54 4.47 -2.14 14.46
N ARG A 55 3.67 -1.20 14.01
CA ARG A 55 2.73 -1.37 12.91
C ARG A 55 3.03 -0.32 11.85
N ILE A 56 3.30 -0.77 10.65
CA ILE A 56 3.71 0.09 9.53
C ILE A 56 2.65 0.01 8.44
N TYR A 57 2.22 1.16 7.96
CA TYR A 57 1.31 1.31 6.84
C TYR A 57 2.05 1.86 5.64
N GLY A 58 1.87 1.22 4.48
CA GLY A 58 2.47 1.66 3.24
C GLY A 58 1.47 1.62 2.09
N ILE A 59 1.69 2.50 1.11
CA ILE A 59 0.95 2.50 -0.16
C ILE A 59 1.84 1.92 -1.26
N VAL A 60 1.32 0.99 -2.02
CA VAL A 60 2.03 0.37 -3.13
C VAL A 60 2.21 1.38 -4.26
N VAL A 61 3.46 1.63 -4.63
CA VAL A 61 3.86 2.59 -5.67
C VAL A 61 4.37 1.93 -6.94
N GLU A 62 4.94 0.74 -6.83
CA GLU A 62 5.45 -0.03 -7.98
C GLU A 62 5.20 -1.53 -7.81
N GLY A 63 5.07 -2.23 -8.92
CA GLY A 63 4.93 -3.68 -8.96
C GLY A 63 5.76 -4.29 -10.10
N PHE A 64 6.39 -5.43 -9.81
CA PHE A 64 7.27 -6.14 -10.73
C PHE A 64 6.84 -7.60 -10.82
N SER A 65 6.83 -8.13 -12.04
CA SER A 65 6.67 -9.57 -12.27
C SER A 65 7.91 -10.08 -13.00
N TYR A 66 8.51 -11.13 -12.47
CA TYR A 66 9.66 -11.78 -13.09
C TYR A 66 9.73 -13.26 -12.71
N THR A 67 10.62 -13.98 -13.36
CA THR A 67 10.95 -15.37 -13.06
C THR A 67 12.41 -15.44 -12.61
N ASP A 68 12.85 -16.59 -12.15
CA ASP A 68 14.24 -16.87 -11.79
C ASP A 68 15.18 -17.03 -13.02
N LEU A 69 14.67 -16.77 -14.23
CA LEU A 69 15.44 -16.87 -15.47
C LEU A 69 16.46 -15.75 -15.58
N GLN A 70 17.67 -16.09 -15.96
CA GLN A 70 18.75 -15.12 -16.19
C GLN A 70 18.52 -14.24 -17.43
N THR A 71 17.85 -14.80 -18.45
CA THR A 71 17.56 -14.08 -19.69
C THR A 71 16.20 -14.50 -20.27
N PRO A 72 15.48 -13.60 -20.98
CA PRO A 72 14.25 -13.96 -21.70
C PRO A 72 14.42 -15.07 -22.72
N LEU A 73 15.63 -15.26 -23.24
CA LEU A 73 15.94 -16.32 -24.22
C LEU A 73 15.67 -17.71 -23.64
N HIS A 74 15.92 -17.93 -22.37
CA HIS A 74 15.64 -19.21 -21.72
C HIS A 74 14.15 -19.53 -21.69
N ASP A 75 13.29 -18.54 -21.59
CA ASP A 75 11.85 -18.74 -21.66
C ASP A 75 11.40 -19.10 -23.07
N VAL A 76 11.89 -18.38 -24.08
CA VAL A 76 11.61 -18.67 -25.50
C VAL A 76 12.04 -20.08 -25.87
N LEU A 77 13.24 -20.51 -25.47
CA LEU A 77 13.74 -21.85 -25.75
C LEU A 77 12.96 -22.94 -25.00
N GLY A 78 12.53 -22.66 -23.78
CA GLY A 78 11.71 -23.57 -22.98
C GLY A 78 10.31 -23.83 -23.57
N HIS A 79 9.83 -22.93 -24.42
CA HIS A 79 8.55 -23.04 -25.13
C HIS A 79 8.70 -23.29 -26.64
N ASP A 80 9.91 -23.64 -27.11
CA ASP A 80 10.24 -23.86 -28.52
C ASP A 80 9.79 -22.66 -29.42
N GLY A 81 9.92 -21.46 -28.88
CA GLY A 81 9.54 -20.22 -29.58
C GLY A 81 8.02 -20.06 -29.82
N THR A 82 7.18 -20.93 -29.27
CA THR A 82 5.71 -20.91 -29.47
C THR A 82 5.00 -20.35 -28.25
N PRO A 83 4.42 -19.12 -28.29
CA PRO A 83 3.60 -18.59 -27.21
C PRO A 83 2.40 -19.53 -26.94
N GLY A 84 2.20 -19.96 -25.71
CA GLY A 84 1.13 -20.87 -25.34
C GLY A 84 1.41 -22.35 -25.62
N GLY A 85 2.58 -22.68 -26.14
CA GLY A 85 3.07 -24.06 -26.23
C GLY A 85 3.28 -24.66 -24.85
N ALA A 86 3.22 -26.02 -24.75
CA ALA A 86 3.59 -26.70 -23.52
C ALA A 86 5.09 -26.47 -23.24
N SER A 87 5.41 -26.00 -22.03
CA SER A 87 6.80 -25.87 -21.63
C SER A 87 7.50 -27.22 -21.70
N LEU A 88 8.62 -27.28 -22.41
CA LEU A 88 9.49 -28.44 -22.45
C LEU A 88 10.25 -28.65 -21.12
N ALA A 89 10.22 -27.66 -20.24
CA ALA A 89 10.81 -27.79 -18.92
C ALA A 89 9.98 -28.73 -18.04
N ALA A 90 10.62 -29.73 -17.47
CA ALA A 90 9.99 -30.69 -16.56
C ALA A 90 9.43 -30.05 -15.27
N THR A 91 9.78 -28.79 -15.00
CA THR A 91 9.37 -28.05 -13.81
C THR A 91 8.81 -26.68 -14.24
N LYS A 92 7.57 -26.41 -13.90
CA LYS A 92 6.97 -25.08 -14.05
C LYS A 92 7.76 -24.09 -13.20
N ARG A 93 8.34 -23.07 -13.83
CA ARG A 93 9.07 -22.03 -13.10
C ARG A 93 8.10 -21.14 -12.35
N ALA A 94 8.52 -20.70 -11.17
CA ALA A 94 7.72 -19.79 -10.35
C ALA A 94 7.75 -18.37 -10.97
N GLU A 95 6.58 -17.79 -11.16
CA GLU A 95 6.44 -16.35 -11.33
C GLU A 95 6.54 -15.69 -9.94
N ILE A 96 7.31 -14.62 -9.85
CA ILE A 96 7.51 -13.86 -8.62
C ILE A 96 6.90 -12.48 -8.81
N ARG A 97 6.01 -12.08 -7.91
CA ARG A 97 5.47 -10.73 -7.84
C ARG A 97 6.10 -10.00 -6.66
N LEU A 98 6.81 -8.94 -6.97
CA LEU A 98 7.48 -8.06 -6.02
C LEU A 98 6.86 -6.67 -6.11
N TYR A 99 6.62 -6.05 -4.98
CA TYR A 99 6.07 -4.70 -4.89
C TYR A 99 6.99 -3.80 -4.09
N SER A 100 6.97 -2.50 -4.42
CA SER A 100 7.56 -1.43 -3.63
C SER A 100 6.43 -0.60 -3.02
N ALA A 101 6.52 -0.30 -1.74
CA ALA A 101 5.55 0.50 -1.02
C ALA A 101 6.23 1.68 -0.31
N ALA A 102 5.67 2.88 -0.51
CA ALA A 102 6.05 4.06 0.26
C ALA A 102 5.37 4.02 1.63
N VAL A 103 6.11 4.28 2.69
CA VAL A 103 5.58 4.32 4.06
C VAL A 103 4.72 5.57 4.24
N LEU A 104 3.46 5.38 4.66
CA LEU A 104 2.53 6.45 5.01
C LEU A 104 2.62 6.80 6.50
N ARG A 105 2.67 5.79 7.36
CA ARG A 105 2.71 5.95 8.82
C ARG A 105 3.36 4.76 9.49
N GLN A 106 4.10 5.01 10.57
CA GLN A 106 4.58 3.99 11.50
C GLN A 106 3.98 4.25 12.88
N LEU A 107 3.68 3.18 13.60
CA LEU A 107 3.26 3.23 15.00
C LEU A 107 4.13 2.28 15.84
N PRO A 108 4.80 2.78 16.89
CA PRO A 108 4.89 4.17 17.32
C PRO A 108 5.56 5.06 16.26
N GLU A 109 5.22 6.35 16.24
CA GLU A 109 5.75 7.30 15.23
C GLU A 109 7.25 7.58 15.43
N GLU A 110 7.76 7.41 16.64
CA GLU A 110 9.18 7.58 16.97
C GLU A 110 9.71 6.43 17.81
N PRO A 111 10.98 6.04 17.63
CA PRO A 111 11.91 6.52 16.58
C PRO A 111 11.58 5.94 15.20
N LEU A 112 11.82 6.72 14.14
CA LEU A 112 11.72 6.23 12.77
C LEU A 112 12.80 5.17 12.52
N GLN A 113 12.37 3.96 12.21
CA GLN A 113 13.25 2.83 11.93
C GLN A 113 12.98 2.24 10.54
N PRO A 114 13.97 1.59 9.92
CA PRO A 114 13.71 0.82 8.70
C PRO A 114 12.61 -0.20 8.92
N VAL A 115 11.77 -0.41 7.90
CA VAL A 115 10.67 -1.38 7.99
C VAL A 115 11.24 -2.78 8.24
N PRO A 116 10.82 -3.46 9.32
CA PRO A 116 11.32 -4.79 9.67
C PRO A 116 10.84 -5.85 8.68
N MET A 117 11.51 -6.99 8.69
CA MET A 117 11.00 -8.18 8.04
C MET A 117 9.74 -8.66 8.76
N GLY A 118 8.69 -9.00 8.02
CA GLY A 118 7.43 -9.41 8.61
C GLY A 118 6.41 -9.85 7.56
N GLU A 119 5.24 -10.19 8.02
CA GLU A 119 4.10 -10.51 7.17
C GLU A 119 3.42 -9.22 6.71
N VAL A 120 2.88 -9.27 5.48
CA VAL A 120 2.16 -8.15 4.87
C VAL A 120 0.68 -8.52 4.80
N PHE A 121 -0.16 -7.63 5.26
CA PHE A 121 -1.62 -7.76 5.28
C PHE A 121 -2.28 -6.68 4.44
N LEU A 122 -3.45 -6.97 3.91
CA LEU A 122 -4.30 -5.94 3.32
C LEU A 122 -4.83 -5.03 4.43
N ALA A 123 -4.76 -3.73 4.21
CA ALA A 123 -5.35 -2.75 5.12
C ALA A 123 -6.89 -2.83 5.07
N ASP A 124 -7.53 -2.93 6.22
CA ASP A 124 -8.97 -2.77 6.34
C ASP A 124 -9.36 -1.28 6.44
N ASP A 125 -10.66 -0.98 6.58
CA ASP A 125 -11.17 0.40 6.65
C ASP A 125 -10.54 1.19 7.81
N GLN A 126 -10.33 0.54 8.94
CA GLN A 126 -9.70 1.16 10.11
C GLN A 126 -8.20 1.40 9.87
N ASP A 127 -7.52 0.44 9.29
CA ASP A 127 -6.12 0.57 8.90
C ASP A 127 -5.91 1.72 7.89
N VAL A 128 -6.82 1.86 6.91
CA VAL A 128 -6.81 2.98 5.96
C VAL A 128 -6.98 4.32 6.67
N ALA A 129 -7.93 4.41 7.60
CA ALA A 129 -8.14 5.63 8.38
C ALA A 129 -6.90 6.01 9.19
N ILE A 130 -6.24 5.04 9.81
CA ILE A 130 -5.00 5.24 10.57
C ILE A 130 -3.86 5.64 9.63
N ALA A 131 -3.68 4.93 8.51
CA ALA A 131 -2.63 5.20 7.53
C ALA A 131 -2.69 6.63 6.98
N LEU A 132 -3.90 7.13 6.71
CA LEU A 132 -4.16 8.46 6.18
C LEU A 132 -4.36 9.53 7.29
N ARG A 133 -4.10 9.19 8.55
CA ARG A 133 -4.23 10.10 9.71
C ARG A 133 -5.64 10.66 9.92
N MET A 134 -6.67 9.93 9.45
CA MET A 134 -8.07 10.32 9.62
C MET A 134 -8.64 9.93 10.99
N ASP A 135 -7.95 9.06 11.72
CA ASP A 135 -8.33 8.57 13.06
C ASP A 135 -8.41 9.69 14.11
N GLY A 136 -7.69 10.80 13.89
CA GLY A 136 -7.65 11.94 14.83
C GLY A 136 -8.91 12.76 14.85
N TYR A 137 -9.58 12.96 13.71
CA TYR A 137 -10.75 13.85 13.58
C TYR A 137 -12.07 13.15 13.24
N LEU A 138 -12.07 11.80 13.22
CA LEU A 138 -13.28 10.99 13.12
C LEU A 138 -13.87 10.62 14.50
N ARG A 139 -13.27 11.05 15.59
CA ARG A 139 -13.75 10.80 16.95
C ARG A 139 -15.08 11.51 17.21
N GLU A 140 -15.91 10.95 18.10
CA GLU A 140 -17.22 11.51 18.44
C GLU A 140 -17.16 12.97 18.97
N ASP A 141 -16.05 13.33 19.63
CA ASP A 141 -15.77 14.63 20.23
C ASP A 141 -15.08 15.63 19.26
N ALA A 142 -14.61 15.17 18.11
CA ALA A 142 -13.90 15.99 17.10
C ALA A 142 -14.44 15.70 15.70
N ARG A 143 -15.69 16.14 15.42
CA ARG A 143 -16.34 15.92 14.11
C ARG A 143 -15.88 16.95 13.08
N THR A 144 -14.60 17.00 12.81
CA THR A 144 -14.00 17.97 11.88
C THR A 144 -13.76 17.41 10.48
N GLY A 145 -14.14 16.16 10.24
CA GLY A 145 -13.94 15.51 8.93
C GLY A 145 -14.98 15.92 7.89
N ILE A 146 -14.55 16.53 6.78
CA ILE A 146 -15.37 16.81 5.60
C ILE A 146 -15.20 15.62 4.64
N PRO A 147 -16.25 14.84 4.31
CA PRO A 147 -16.14 13.74 3.38
C PRO A 147 -15.89 14.27 1.96
N VAL A 148 -14.83 13.80 1.30
CA VAL A 148 -14.45 14.28 -0.04
C VAL A 148 -14.34 13.16 -1.08
N GLY A 149 -14.41 11.91 -0.68
CA GLY A 149 -14.31 10.80 -1.60
C GLY A 149 -14.25 9.43 -0.93
N VAL A 150 -13.93 8.43 -1.72
CA VAL A 150 -13.76 7.04 -1.28
C VAL A 150 -12.43 6.51 -1.79
N TYR A 151 -11.60 6.02 -0.90
CA TYR A 151 -10.47 5.17 -1.25
C TYR A 151 -11.00 3.81 -1.70
N ARG A 152 -10.53 3.34 -2.86
CA ARG A 152 -10.92 2.02 -3.38
C ARG A 152 -9.72 1.33 -4.01
N ALA A 153 -9.13 0.38 -3.29
CA ALA A 153 -8.07 -0.48 -3.80
C ALA A 153 -7.98 -1.78 -3.00
N GLY A 154 -7.48 -2.84 -3.63
CA GLY A 154 -7.25 -4.13 -2.99
C GLY A 154 -8.52 -4.82 -2.46
N GLY A 155 -9.72 -4.35 -2.84
CA GLY A 155 -11.00 -4.82 -2.32
C GLY A 155 -11.48 -4.11 -1.04
N THR A 156 -10.77 -3.07 -0.60
CA THR A 156 -11.15 -2.20 0.52
C THR A 156 -11.78 -0.91 -0.02
N ASP A 157 -12.93 -0.52 0.53
CA ASP A 157 -13.61 0.75 0.28
C ASP A 157 -13.66 1.52 1.59
N ALA A 158 -12.96 2.66 1.68
CA ALA A 158 -12.93 3.47 2.90
C ALA A 158 -13.21 4.95 2.56
N PRO A 159 -14.04 5.67 3.35
CA PRO A 159 -14.30 7.08 3.13
C PRO A 159 -13.04 7.91 3.39
N ILE A 160 -12.83 8.95 2.57
CA ILE A 160 -11.74 9.92 2.72
C ILE A 160 -12.30 11.23 3.22
N TYR A 161 -11.61 11.81 4.19
CA TYR A 161 -11.99 13.07 4.81
C TYR A 161 -10.86 14.08 4.72
N LEU A 162 -11.24 15.37 4.64
CA LEU A 162 -10.35 16.50 4.89
C LEU A 162 -10.65 17.06 6.28
N ASP A 163 -9.62 17.57 6.93
CA ASP A 163 -9.75 18.24 8.23
C ASP A 163 -10.31 19.65 8.04
N ALA A 164 -11.54 19.90 8.54
CA ALA A 164 -12.19 21.20 8.47
C ALA A 164 -11.47 22.26 9.31
N ASP A 165 -10.93 21.89 10.46
CA ASP A 165 -10.20 22.81 11.33
C ASP A 165 -8.92 23.30 10.67
N PHE A 166 -8.23 22.42 9.93
CA PHE A 166 -7.09 22.83 9.12
C PHE A 166 -7.50 23.73 7.96
N LEU A 167 -8.60 23.43 7.25
CA LEU A 167 -9.05 24.19 6.09
C LEU A 167 -9.65 25.57 6.45
N LEU A 168 -10.33 25.66 7.60
CA LEU A 168 -11.10 26.84 8.03
C LEU A 168 -10.47 27.53 9.25
N GLY A 169 -9.44 26.92 9.83
CA GLY A 169 -8.83 27.40 11.07
C GLY A 169 -8.07 28.71 10.94
N PRO A 170 -7.69 29.33 12.07
CA PRO A 170 -7.03 30.63 12.11
C PRO A 170 -5.66 30.66 11.44
N GLU A 171 -5.04 29.53 11.22
CA GLU A 171 -3.75 29.39 10.51
C GLU A 171 -3.90 29.37 8.99
N ALA A 172 -5.12 29.55 8.49
CA ALA A 172 -5.52 29.76 7.09
C ALA A 172 -4.77 28.89 6.08
N ALA A 173 -5.20 27.64 5.94
CA ALA A 173 -4.80 26.82 4.79
C ALA A 173 -5.30 27.46 3.49
N HIS A 174 -4.45 27.51 2.48
CA HIS A 174 -4.81 27.96 1.16
C HIS A 174 -5.26 26.77 0.31
N LEU A 175 -6.52 26.73 -0.11
CA LEU A 175 -7.02 25.78 -1.08
C LEU A 175 -6.80 26.30 -2.49
N ASN A 176 -5.97 25.62 -3.29
CA ASN A 176 -5.76 25.93 -4.70
C ASN A 176 -6.43 24.88 -5.58
N ILE A 177 -7.48 25.29 -6.31
CA ILE A 177 -8.19 24.42 -7.25
C ILE A 177 -7.75 24.75 -8.66
N THR A 178 -6.97 23.82 -9.26
CA THR A 178 -6.50 23.93 -10.64
C THR A 178 -7.23 22.93 -11.52
N GLY A 179 -7.50 23.31 -12.77
CA GLY A 179 -8.14 22.44 -13.75
C GLY A 179 -8.12 23.04 -15.14
N VAL A 180 -8.26 22.18 -16.16
CA VAL A 180 -8.32 22.60 -17.57
C VAL A 180 -9.62 23.38 -17.80
N SER A 181 -9.52 24.57 -18.40
CA SER A 181 -10.69 25.37 -18.73
C SER A 181 -11.57 24.66 -19.77
N GLY A 182 -12.88 24.68 -19.54
CA GLY A 182 -13.87 24.03 -20.43
C GLY A 182 -14.31 22.63 -20.03
N LEU A 183 -13.68 22.00 -19.01
CA LEU A 183 -14.07 20.66 -18.53
C LEU A 183 -14.80 20.65 -17.18
N ALA A 184 -15.37 21.78 -16.76
CA ALA A 184 -16.15 21.93 -15.51
C ALA A 184 -15.47 21.44 -14.21
N THR A 185 -14.20 21.02 -14.27
CA THR A 185 -13.49 20.39 -13.14
C THR A 185 -13.33 21.31 -11.92
N LYS A 186 -13.19 22.64 -12.14
CA LYS A 186 -13.07 23.62 -11.05
C LYS A 186 -14.42 23.91 -10.41
N THR A 187 -15.47 24.01 -11.19
CA THR A 187 -16.84 24.29 -10.72
C THR A 187 -17.37 23.11 -9.92
N SER A 188 -17.20 21.88 -10.43
CA SER A 188 -17.62 20.67 -9.73
C SER A 188 -16.89 20.39 -8.40
N ALA A 189 -15.75 21.03 -8.16
CA ALA A 189 -15.04 20.91 -6.89
C ALA A 189 -15.52 21.92 -5.82
N ILE A 190 -16.32 22.94 -6.22
CA ILE A 190 -16.81 24.00 -5.35
C ILE A 190 -18.29 23.78 -4.99
N GLU A 191 -19.04 23.10 -5.84
CA GLU A 191 -20.43 22.67 -5.61
C GLU A 191 -20.52 21.47 -4.65
#